data_9d4a0eefd76089aca5aeac0c423d0e80
#
_entry.id   9d4a0eefd76089aca5aeac0c423d0e80
#
_cell.length_a   1.000
_cell.length_b   1.000
_cell.length_c   1.000
_cell.angle_alpha   90.00
_cell.angle_beta   90.00
_cell.angle_gamma   90.00
#
_symmetry.space_group_name_H-M   'P 1'
#
loop_
_entity.id
_entity.type
_entity.pdbx_description
1 polymer ?
#
loop_
_entity_poly.entity_id
_entity_poly.type
_entity_poly.pdbx_seq_one_letter_code
_entity_poly.pdbx_strand_id
1 'polypeptide(L)'
;GLGDVYKRQVEIFRELQGCAGCGEALGNAPVAELPLFKEVVERPNLEIMVAQAEEKRRSFTRSAYLNFKVNQSALLADYMNNPTELAKIHSSIDSIREDDNYRIARIKIVGYSSPEGNYDANARLSEQRAKALVQNLKHAYKLDDSMIECRSVPENWEGLAAWLREYCPSYM
;
A
#
# COMPACT_ATOMS: atom_id res chain seq x y z
N GLY A 1 28.33 -1.27 29.13
CA GLY A 1 27.88 -1.21 30.47
C GLY A 1 26.50 -0.63 30.64
N LEU A 2 25.45 -1.49 30.57
CA LEU A 2 24.05 -1.12 30.85
C LEU A 2 23.58 -1.79 32.15
N GLY A 3 24.52 -2.09 33.05
CA GLY A 3 24.28 -2.91 34.23
C GLY A 3 23.84 -2.22 35.52
N ASP A 4 23.91 -0.88 35.61
CA ASP A 4 23.83 -0.19 36.91
C ASP A 4 22.66 0.78 37.12
N VAL A 5 21.66 0.76 36.27
CA VAL A 5 20.61 1.82 36.34
C VAL A 5 19.43 1.46 37.26
N TYR A 6 19.31 0.26 37.77
CA TYR A 6 18.10 -0.20 38.48
C TYR A 6 18.27 -0.79 39.88
N LYS A 7 19.34 -0.47 40.60
CA LYS A 7 19.38 -0.73 42.04
C LYS A 7 18.79 0.45 42.78
N ARG A 8 17.48 0.59 42.81
CA ARG A 8 16.79 1.48 43.71
C ARG A 8 16.41 0.72 44.98
N GLN A 9 17.08 1.03 46.04
CA GLN A 9 16.75 0.54 47.37
C GLN A 9 15.86 1.56 48.04
N VAL A 10 14.69 1.18 48.54
CA VAL A 10 13.87 2.05 49.40
C VAL A 10 14.12 1.67 50.84
N GLU A 11 14.69 2.61 51.56
CA GLU A 11 14.86 2.49 53.00
C GLU A 11 13.66 3.13 53.69
N ILE A 12 12.99 2.38 54.53
CA ILE A 12 11.87 2.88 55.34
C ILE A 12 12.36 3.20 56.74
N PHE A 13 12.33 4.44 57.11
CA PHE A 13 12.67 4.91 58.44
C PHE A 13 11.39 5.22 59.23
N ARG A 14 11.40 4.83 60.49
CA ARG A 14 10.36 5.20 61.45
C ARG A 14 10.86 6.38 62.27
N GLU A 15 10.26 7.52 62.09
CA GLU A 15 10.50 8.68 62.92
C GLU A 15 9.49 8.69 64.06
N LEU A 16 9.97 8.62 65.28
CA LEU A 16 9.14 8.72 66.49
C LEU A 16 9.34 10.11 67.05
N GLN A 17 8.33 10.96 66.87
CA GLN A 17 8.30 12.27 67.51
C GLN A 17 7.57 12.17 68.83
N GLY A 18 8.27 12.44 69.91
CA GLY A 18 7.66 12.53 71.24
C GLY A 18 6.82 13.81 71.38
N CYS A 19 5.65 13.71 72.04
CA CYS A 19 4.86 14.87 72.38
C CYS A 19 5.57 15.82 73.31
N ALA A 20 5.65 17.07 72.92
CA ALA A 20 5.95 18.25 73.73
C ALA A 20 6.98 18.10 74.85
N GLY A 21 8.24 18.15 74.56
CA GLY A 21 9.23 18.69 75.51
C GLY A 21 9.82 17.76 76.53
N CYS A 22 9.49 16.51 76.57
CA CYS A 22 9.95 15.52 77.56
C CYS A 22 10.41 14.19 76.93
N GLY A 23 11.16 14.24 75.89
CA GLY A 23 11.66 13.02 75.24
C GLY A 23 13.04 13.22 74.63
N GLU A 24 13.99 12.42 74.99
CA GLU A 24 15.20 12.25 74.19
C GLU A 24 14.78 11.81 72.78
N ALA A 25 15.37 12.40 71.77
CA ALA A 25 15.18 11.99 70.42
C ALA A 25 15.62 10.53 70.27
N LEU A 26 14.66 9.63 70.23
CA LEU A 26 14.90 8.23 69.88
C LEU A 26 15.30 8.23 68.42
N GLY A 27 16.60 8.04 68.20
CA GLY A 27 17.17 8.12 66.84
C GLY A 27 16.42 7.26 65.82
N ASN A 28 16.49 7.65 64.62
CA ASN A 28 15.91 6.95 63.47
C ASN A 28 16.53 5.55 63.37
N ALA A 29 15.75 4.52 63.64
CA ALA A 29 16.16 3.16 63.43
C ALA A 29 15.49 2.61 62.16
N PRO A 30 16.20 1.96 61.26
CA PRO A 30 15.61 1.32 60.10
C PRO A 30 14.62 0.24 60.55
N VAL A 31 13.39 0.30 60.08
CA VAL A 31 12.33 -0.65 60.47
C VAL A 31 12.43 -1.92 59.65
N ALA A 32 12.85 -1.85 58.45
CA ALA A 32 13.09 -2.97 57.57
C ALA A 32 13.85 -2.54 56.30
N GLU A 33 14.76 -3.35 55.85
CA GLU A 33 15.27 -3.30 54.48
C GLU A 33 14.40 -4.27 53.65
N LEU A 34 13.52 -3.69 52.89
CA LEU A 34 12.77 -4.47 51.89
C LEU A 34 13.49 -4.35 50.55
N PRO A 35 14.04 -5.45 50.03
CA PRO A 35 14.48 -5.44 48.66
C PRO A 35 13.25 -5.22 47.76
N LEU A 36 13.14 -4.07 47.16
CA LEU A 36 12.02 -3.68 46.32
C LEU A 36 11.81 -4.56 45.10
N PHE A 37 12.84 -5.24 44.72
CA PHE A 37 12.81 -6.23 43.64
C PHE A 37 13.60 -7.45 44.06
N LYS A 38 12.89 -8.51 44.44
CA LYS A 38 13.43 -9.81 44.19
C LYS A 38 13.69 -9.83 42.69
N GLU A 39 14.96 -10.02 42.34
CA GLU A 39 15.32 -10.22 40.93
C GLU A 39 14.63 -11.49 40.45
N VAL A 40 13.36 -11.40 40.09
CA VAL A 40 12.73 -12.40 39.28
C VAL A 40 13.30 -12.17 37.89
N VAL A 41 14.53 -12.60 37.69
CA VAL A 41 15.09 -12.80 36.38
C VAL A 41 14.43 -14.05 35.76
N GLU A 42 13.11 -14.06 35.69
CA GLU A 42 12.49 -14.78 34.62
C GLU A 42 12.82 -13.94 33.35
N ARG A 43 13.96 -14.27 32.77
CA ARG A 43 14.19 -13.86 31.41
C ARG A 43 13.05 -14.49 30.63
N PRO A 44 12.05 -13.68 30.15
CA PRO A 44 11.09 -14.24 29.23
C PRO A 44 11.93 -14.87 28.13
N ASN A 45 11.67 -16.10 27.81
CA ASN A 45 12.26 -16.76 26.64
C ASN A 45 11.68 -16.03 25.43
N LEU A 46 12.26 -14.86 25.14
CA LEU A 46 11.94 -14.10 23.95
C LEU A 46 12.55 -14.90 22.81
N GLU A 47 11.77 -15.81 22.28
CA GLU A 47 12.00 -16.27 20.92
C GLU A 47 11.88 -15.03 20.04
N ILE A 48 13.04 -14.45 19.72
CA ILE A 48 13.12 -13.40 18.71
C ILE A 48 12.76 -14.08 17.40
N MET A 49 11.48 -14.08 17.05
CA MET A 49 11.07 -14.40 15.71
C MET A 49 11.66 -13.30 14.84
N VAL A 50 12.72 -13.65 14.14
CA VAL A 50 13.26 -12.78 13.09
C VAL A 50 12.13 -12.60 12.10
N ALA A 51 11.57 -11.39 12.04
CA ALA A 51 10.55 -11.07 11.09
C ALA A 51 11.11 -11.37 9.70
N GLN A 52 10.52 -12.34 9.02
CA GLN A 52 10.86 -12.60 7.62
C GLN A 52 10.47 -11.35 6.86
N ALA A 53 11.37 -10.88 6.01
CA ALA A 53 11.11 -9.74 5.16
C ALA A 53 9.91 -10.06 4.25
N GLU A 54 8.73 -9.58 4.60
CA GLU A 54 7.56 -9.69 3.74
C GLU A 54 7.69 -8.71 2.59
N GLU A 55 7.62 -9.21 1.37
CA GLU A 55 7.48 -8.35 0.19
C GLU A 55 6.12 -7.62 0.25
N LYS A 56 6.14 -6.34 0.55
CA LYS A 56 4.93 -5.51 0.52
C LYS A 56 4.53 -5.27 -0.92
N ARG A 57 3.35 -5.77 -1.30
CA ARG A 57 2.78 -5.55 -2.62
C ARG A 57 1.79 -4.40 -2.58
N ARG A 58 1.89 -3.48 -3.53
CA ARG A 58 0.93 -2.39 -3.72
C ARG A 58 0.38 -2.46 -5.15
N SER A 59 -0.89 -2.10 -5.33
CA SER A 59 -1.52 -1.98 -6.63
C SER A 59 -1.88 -0.52 -6.91
N PHE A 60 -1.63 -0.07 -8.13
CA PHE A 60 -2.03 1.22 -8.63
C PHE A 60 -2.93 1.00 -9.84
N THR A 61 -4.04 1.70 -9.90
CA THR A 61 -4.97 1.64 -11.02
C THR A 61 -5.02 3.00 -11.70
N ARG A 62 -4.95 2.99 -13.02
CA ARG A 62 -5.15 4.17 -13.87
C ARG A 62 -6.11 3.81 -14.99
N SER A 63 -7.00 4.73 -15.30
CA SER A 63 -7.89 4.63 -16.46
C SER A 63 -7.40 5.56 -17.56
N ALA A 64 -7.48 5.11 -18.79
CA ALA A 64 -7.17 5.89 -19.98
C ALA A 64 -8.22 5.61 -21.07
N TYR A 65 -8.60 6.64 -21.79
CA TYR A 65 -9.59 6.57 -22.85
C TYR A 65 -8.91 6.71 -24.21
N LEU A 66 -8.50 5.57 -24.75
CA LEU A 66 -7.83 5.53 -26.06
C LEU A 66 -8.84 5.49 -27.20
N ASN A 67 -8.65 6.37 -28.16
CA ASN A 67 -9.49 6.50 -29.35
C ASN A 67 -8.95 5.62 -30.48
N PHE A 68 -9.85 4.88 -31.12
CA PHE A 68 -9.54 4.06 -32.27
C PHE A 68 -10.44 4.50 -33.44
N LYS A 69 -9.94 4.37 -34.65
CA LYS A 69 -10.79 4.56 -35.82
C LYS A 69 -11.89 3.50 -35.87
N VAL A 70 -12.99 3.84 -36.47
CA VAL A 70 -14.14 2.92 -36.58
C VAL A 70 -13.72 1.60 -37.21
N ASN A 71 -14.11 0.49 -36.59
CA ASN A 71 -13.77 -0.88 -36.98
C ASN A 71 -12.24 -1.16 -37.06
N GLN A 72 -11.41 -0.36 -36.41
CA GLN A 72 -9.98 -0.57 -36.36
C GLN A 72 -9.49 -0.80 -34.92
N SER A 73 -8.41 -1.57 -34.81
CA SER A 73 -7.74 -1.89 -33.54
C SER A 73 -6.31 -1.36 -33.48
N ALA A 74 -5.82 -0.74 -34.56
CA ALA A 74 -4.50 -0.12 -34.57
C ALA A 74 -4.47 1.11 -33.64
N LEU A 75 -3.56 1.11 -32.68
CA LEU A 75 -3.34 2.23 -31.79
C LEU A 75 -2.48 3.28 -32.50
N LEU A 76 -3.11 4.39 -32.88
CA LEU A 76 -2.42 5.54 -33.45
C LEU A 76 -2.12 6.53 -32.33
N ALA A 77 -0.84 6.73 -32.03
CA ALA A 77 -0.43 7.57 -30.90
C ALA A 77 -0.88 9.03 -31.02
N ASP A 78 -0.98 9.54 -32.23
CA ASP A 78 -1.29 10.95 -32.55
C ASP A 78 -2.78 11.15 -32.88
N TYR A 79 -3.60 10.12 -32.74
CA TYR A 79 -5.02 10.22 -33.11
C TYR A 79 -5.85 10.80 -31.96
N MET A 80 -6.57 11.86 -32.23
CA MET A 80 -7.46 12.57 -31.26
C MET A 80 -6.74 12.90 -29.95
N ASN A 81 -7.22 12.38 -28.81
CA ASN A 81 -6.66 12.64 -27.49
C ASN A 81 -5.65 11.57 -27.03
N ASN A 82 -5.28 10.64 -27.90
CA ASN A 82 -4.36 9.57 -27.55
C ASN A 82 -3.01 10.05 -27.02
N PRO A 83 -2.39 11.13 -27.52
CA PRO A 83 -1.12 11.62 -26.96
C PRO A 83 -1.23 11.91 -25.46
N THR A 84 -2.31 12.57 -25.04
CA THR A 84 -2.55 12.92 -23.64
C THR A 84 -2.81 11.67 -22.79
N GLU A 85 -3.62 10.76 -23.30
CA GLU A 85 -3.98 9.53 -22.58
C GLU A 85 -2.79 8.56 -22.46
N LEU A 86 -1.99 8.43 -23.51
CA LEU A 86 -0.76 7.64 -23.47
C LEU A 86 0.27 8.27 -22.51
N ALA A 87 0.41 9.59 -22.50
CA ALA A 87 1.28 10.29 -21.58
C ALA A 87 0.91 10.02 -20.11
N LYS A 88 -0.38 9.93 -19.77
CA LYS A 88 -0.83 9.54 -18.42
C LYS A 88 -0.39 8.13 -18.04
N ILE A 89 -0.47 7.19 -18.99
CA ILE A 89 -0.04 5.80 -18.77
C ILE A 89 1.48 5.76 -18.56
N HIS A 90 2.22 6.39 -19.48
CA HIS A 90 3.67 6.44 -19.43
C HIS A 90 4.17 7.09 -18.15
N SER A 91 3.68 8.26 -17.78
CA SER A 91 4.08 8.94 -16.54
C SER A 91 3.82 8.10 -15.29
N SER A 92 2.75 7.30 -15.28
CA SER A 92 2.45 6.41 -14.15
C SER A 92 3.44 5.24 -14.05
N ILE A 93 3.88 4.69 -15.17
CA ILE A 93 4.89 3.63 -15.20
C ILE A 93 6.27 4.21 -14.84
N ASP A 94 6.61 5.36 -15.39
CA ASP A 94 7.88 6.03 -15.16
C ASP A 94 8.05 6.41 -13.68
N SER A 95 7.01 6.97 -13.06
CA SER A 95 7.02 7.29 -11.62
C SER A 95 7.33 6.08 -10.72
N ILE A 96 6.86 4.89 -11.11
CA ILE A 96 7.15 3.66 -10.35
C ILE A 96 8.58 3.17 -10.62
N ARG A 97 9.08 3.36 -11.83
CA ARG A 97 10.43 2.92 -12.24
C ARG A 97 11.54 3.83 -11.72
N GLU A 98 11.24 5.10 -11.50
CA GLU A 98 12.17 6.09 -10.94
C GLU A 98 12.33 5.97 -9.42
N ASP A 99 11.42 5.27 -8.74
CA ASP A 99 11.49 5.05 -7.30
C ASP A 99 12.19 3.72 -6.99
N ASP A 100 13.39 3.78 -6.45
CA ASP A 100 14.22 2.62 -6.11
C ASP A 100 13.58 1.66 -5.08
N ASN A 101 12.53 2.12 -4.37
CA ASN A 101 11.80 1.30 -3.40
C ASN A 101 10.75 0.39 -4.05
N TYR A 102 10.47 0.58 -5.34
CA TYR A 102 9.45 -0.17 -6.05
C TYR A 102 10.01 -0.93 -7.24
N ARG A 103 9.40 -2.07 -7.49
CA ARG A 103 9.64 -2.87 -8.68
C ARG A 103 8.30 -3.28 -9.27
N ILE A 104 8.12 -3.06 -10.56
CA ILE A 104 6.93 -3.52 -11.27
C ILE A 104 6.97 -5.05 -11.33
N ALA A 105 6.07 -5.69 -10.60
CA ALA A 105 5.93 -7.14 -10.61
C ALA A 105 4.98 -7.61 -11.71
N ARG A 106 3.91 -6.85 -11.99
CA ARG A 106 2.92 -7.17 -13.00
C ARG A 106 2.18 -5.93 -13.47
N ILE A 107 1.88 -5.87 -14.75
CA ILE A 107 0.99 -4.88 -15.37
C ILE A 107 -0.26 -5.62 -15.86
N LYS A 108 -1.43 -5.22 -15.38
CA LYS A 108 -2.70 -5.76 -15.82
C LYS A 108 -3.39 -4.73 -16.71
N ILE A 109 -3.70 -5.13 -17.93
CA ILE A 109 -4.37 -4.31 -18.93
C ILE A 109 -5.75 -4.92 -19.20
N VAL A 110 -6.78 -4.09 -19.06
CA VAL A 110 -8.16 -4.49 -19.38
C VAL A 110 -8.67 -3.56 -20.47
N GLY A 111 -8.93 -4.11 -21.65
CA GLY A 111 -9.56 -3.39 -22.76
C GLY A 111 -11.08 -3.49 -22.68
N TYR A 112 -11.74 -2.37 -22.95
CA TYR A 112 -13.21 -2.31 -22.97
C TYR A 112 -13.70 -1.90 -24.35
N SER A 113 -14.88 -2.38 -24.73
CA SER A 113 -15.66 -1.82 -25.85
C SER A 113 -16.95 -1.19 -25.33
N SER A 114 -17.51 -0.27 -26.10
CA SER A 114 -18.85 0.25 -25.81
C SER A 114 -19.88 -0.88 -26.01
N PRO A 115 -21.01 -0.86 -25.27
CA PRO A 115 -22.04 -1.89 -25.38
C PRO A 115 -22.88 -1.81 -26.65
N GLU A 116 -22.52 -0.91 -27.57
CA GLU A 116 -23.20 -0.77 -28.85
C GLU A 116 -22.73 -1.83 -29.85
N GLY A 117 -23.67 -2.35 -30.64
CA GLY A 117 -23.38 -3.24 -31.76
C GLY A 117 -23.40 -4.73 -31.40
N ASN A 118 -22.69 -5.53 -32.20
CA ASN A 118 -22.65 -6.97 -32.03
C ASN A 118 -21.64 -7.40 -31.00
N TYR A 119 -22.03 -8.25 -30.04
CA TYR A 119 -21.19 -8.74 -28.96
C TYR A 119 -19.88 -9.40 -29.45
N ASP A 120 -19.97 -10.29 -30.48
CA ASP A 120 -18.78 -10.99 -30.97
C ASP A 120 -17.79 -10.04 -31.67
N ALA A 121 -18.31 -9.01 -32.34
CA ALA A 121 -17.48 -7.96 -32.92
C ALA A 121 -16.79 -7.14 -31.81
N ASN A 122 -17.53 -6.79 -30.77
CA ASN A 122 -17.00 -6.07 -29.61
C ASN A 122 -15.98 -6.88 -28.83
N ALA A 123 -16.20 -8.20 -28.69
CA ALA A 123 -15.24 -9.11 -28.07
C ALA A 123 -13.90 -9.12 -28.82
N ARG A 124 -13.94 -9.24 -30.14
CA ARG A 124 -12.72 -9.18 -30.97
C ARG A 124 -12.05 -7.82 -30.91
N LEU A 125 -12.82 -6.74 -31.01
CA LEU A 125 -12.26 -5.38 -30.97
C LEU A 125 -11.64 -5.04 -29.62
N SER A 126 -12.29 -5.35 -28.51
CA SER A 126 -11.77 -5.07 -27.18
C SER A 126 -10.47 -5.84 -26.92
N GLU A 127 -10.39 -7.09 -27.35
CA GLU A 127 -9.18 -7.89 -27.23
C GLU A 127 -8.03 -7.33 -28.09
N GLN A 128 -8.30 -7.02 -29.36
CA GLN A 128 -7.30 -6.48 -30.27
C GLN A 128 -6.79 -5.11 -29.84
N ARG A 129 -7.66 -4.24 -29.34
CA ARG A 129 -7.31 -2.92 -28.80
C ARG A 129 -6.46 -3.03 -27.53
N ALA A 130 -6.81 -3.94 -26.63
CA ALA A 130 -6.00 -4.22 -25.46
C ALA A 130 -4.60 -4.72 -25.85
N LYS A 131 -4.52 -5.65 -26.82
CA LYS A 131 -3.24 -6.15 -27.35
C LYS A 131 -2.41 -5.07 -28.02
N ALA A 132 -3.03 -4.12 -28.72
CA ALA A 132 -2.32 -2.98 -29.32
C ALA A 132 -1.65 -2.09 -28.27
N LEU A 133 -2.31 -1.83 -27.15
CA LEU A 133 -1.71 -1.13 -26.02
C LEU A 133 -0.58 -1.94 -25.38
N VAL A 134 -0.78 -3.25 -25.19
CA VAL A 134 0.29 -4.15 -24.69
C VAL A 134 1.54 -4.06 -25.56
N GLN A 135 1.39 -4.10 -26.88
CA GLN A 135 2.51 -3.99 -27.80
C GLN A 135 3.22 -2.63 -27.71
N ASN A 136 2.45 -1.56 -27.59
CA ASN A 136 3.01 -0.21 -27.40
C ASN A 136 3.87 -0.14 -26.12
N LEU A 137 3.35 -0.63 -24.99
CA LEU A 137 4.08 -0.62 -23.72
C LEU A 137 5.29 -1.57 -23.72
N LYS A 138 5.19 -2.73 -24.33
CA LYS A 138 6.35 -3.64 -24.50
C LYS A 138 7.47 -2.98 -25.29
N HIS A 139 7.13 -2.30 -26.36
CA HIS A 139 8.12 -1.60 -27.18
C HIS A 139 8.79 -0.47 -26.38
N ALA A 140 7.99 0.32 -25.64
CA ALA A 140 8.51 1.46 -24.88
C ALA A 140 9.38 1.04 -23.69
N TYR A 141 8.99 -0.03 -22.98
CA TYR A 141 9.59 -0.41 -21.69
C TYR A 141 10.36 -1.72 -21.68
N LYS A 142 10.43 -2.43 -22.82
CA LYS A 142 11.07 -3.75 -22.95
C LYS A 142 10.55 -4.76 -21.92
N LEU A 143 9.23 -4.81 -21.75
CA LEU A 143 8.58 -5.67 -20.76
C LEU A 143 8.50 -7.12 -21.27
N ASP A 144 8.70 -8.06 -20.36
CA ASP A 144 8.53 -9.49 -20.64
C ASP A 144 7.04 -9.87 -20.66
N ASP A 145 6.71 -10.92 -21.43
CA ASP A 145 5.35 -11.44 -21.54
C ASP A 145 4.77 -11.90 -20.20
N SER A 146 5.62 -12.46 -19.34
CA SER A 146 5.26 -12.93 -18.01
C SER A 146 4.82 -11.80 -17.07
N MET A 147 5.22 -10.56 -17.36
CA MET A 147 4.87 -9.39 -16.57
C MET A 147 3.53 -8.77 -16.97
N ILE A 148 2.94 -9.18 -18.10
CA ILE A 148 1.74 -8.55 -18.63
C ILE A 148 0.56 -9.52 -18.61
N GLU A 149 -0.49 -9.13 -17.92
CA GLU A 149 -1.80 -9.79 -17.97
C GLU A 149 -2.74 -8.92 -18.80
N CYS A 150 -3.26 -9.48 -19.91
CA CYS A 150 -4.18 -8.78 -20.80
C CYS A 150 -5.57 -9.44 -20.72
N ARG A 151 -6.59 -8.64 -20.48
CA ARG A 151 -7.99 -9.06 -20.49
C ARG A 151 -8.82 -8.12 -21.36
N SER A 152 -9.99 -8.60 -21.79
CA SER A 152 -10.95 -7.80 -22.53
C SER A 152 -12.36 -7.96 -21.95
N VAL A 153 -13.13 -6.88 -22.03
CA VAL A 153 -14.54 -6.85 -21.66
C VAL A 153 -15.32 -6.33 -22.87
N PRO A 154 -16.11 -7.18 -23.51
CA PRO A 154 -16.81 -6.85 -24.77
C PRO A 154 -17.79 -5.71 -24.65
N GLU A 155 -18.45 -5.57 -23.49
CA GLU A 155 -19.47 -4.57 -23.23
C GLU A 155 -19.26 -3.94 -21.85
N ASN A 156 -18.97 -2.64 -21.85
CA ASN A 156 -18.71 -1.89 -20.63
C ASN A 156 -19.99 -1.22 -20.10
N TRP A 157 -20.96 -2.01 -19.67
CA TRP A 157 -22.20 -1.50 -19.09
C TRP A 157 -21.99 -0.69 -17.81
N GLU A 158 -21.04 -1.11 -16.98
CA GLU A 158 -20.71 -0.39 -15.75
C GLU A 158 -20.11 0.99 -16.05
N GLY A 159 -19.20 1.05 -17.03
CA GLY A 159 -18.62 2.32 -17.47
C GLY A 159 -19.65 3.25 -18.09
N LEU A 160 -20.58 2.72 -18.89
CA LEU A 160 -21.69 3.51 -19.44
C LEU A 160 -22.62 4.02 -18.33
N ALA A 161 -22.97 3.18 -17.37
CA ALA A 161 -23.80 3.59 -16.25
C ALA A 161 -23.12 4.66 -15.38
N ALA A 162 -21.81 4.54 -15.15
CA ALA A 162 -21.03 5.55 -14.43
C ALA A 162 -21.01 6.89 -15.18
N TRP A 163 -20.78 6.83 -16.48
CA TRP A 163 -20.80 8.02 -17.34
C TRP A 163 -22.16 8.71 -17.35
N LEU A 164 -23.25 7.94 -17.47
CA LEU A 164 -24.61 8.48 -17.43
C LEU A 164 -24.91 9.18 -16.09
N ARG A 165 -24.48 8.62 -14.98
CA ARG A 165 -24.65 9.26 -13.66
C ARG A 165 -23.94 10.59 -13.56
N GLU A 166 -22.76 10.69 -14.13
CA GLU A 166 -21.93 11.90 -14.08
C GLU A 166 -22.44 13.00 -15.01
N TYR A 167 -22.75 12.65 -16.26
CA TYR A 167 -23.04 13.63 -17.32
C TYR A 167 -24.52 13.78 -17.67
N CYS A 168 -25.35 12.82 -17.31
CA CYS A 168 -26.78 12.80 -17.62
C CYS A 168 -27.65 12.38 -16.43
N PRO A 169 -27.55 13.05 -15.26
CA PRO A 169 -28.26 12.64 -14.04
C PRO A 169 -29.78 12.67 -14.17
N SER A 170 -30.33 13.37 -15.15
CA SER A 170 -31.78 13.46 -15.38
C SER A 170 -32.41 12.23 -16.06
N TYR A 171 -31.62 11.28 -16.51
CA TYR A 171 -32.09 10.03 -17.15
C TYR A 171 -32.05 8.81 -16.21
N MET A 172 -31.78 9.01 -14.95
CA MET A 172 -31.74 7.96 -13.92
C MET A 172 -32.92 8.15 -12.88
#